data_0d01fd8c991c758848d5a89d64e40d96
#
_entry.id   0d01fd8c991c758848d5a89d64e40d96
#
_cell.length_a   1.000
_cell.length_b   1.000
_cell.length_c   1.000
_cell.angle_alpha   90.00
_cell.angle_beta   90.00
_cell.angle_gamma   90.00
#
_symmetry.space_group_name_H-M   'P 1'
#
loop_
_entity.id
_entity.type
_entity.pdbx_description
1 polymer ?
#
loop_
_entity_poly.entity_id
_entity_poly.type
_entity_poly.pdbx_seq_one_letter_code
_entity_poly.pdbx_strand_id
1 'polypeptide(L)'
;MIDFYSKPRYDFEDLCQLVRVLRAPDGCPWDSVQTHESIRRNFLEEVYEACEAIDQKDPVHLREELGDVLLHVVFHAGIEADAGNFTIDDVCDTVVKKMISRHPALFGGEQGLDWDEIKRREKGQTSPAEELDSVARSLPALWRAEKLQKKAEKAQIPVEFPEVSAAVNELEKQPDKTQVVGKLLFAAVQAARQSGVDPEMALHGYCETFIRQVNYAGKE
;
A
#
# COMPACT_ATOMS: atom_id res chain seq x y z
N MET A 1 -6.44 -5.35 37.90
CA MET A 1 -7.21 -4.21 37.35
C MET A 1 -6.23 -3.41 36.54
N ILE A 2 -6.51 -3.29 35.27
CA ILE A 2 -5.61 -2.64 34.29
C ILE A 2 -5.62 -1.14 34.56
N ASP A 3 -4.43 -0.55 34.74
CA ASP A 3 -4.26 0.86 35.13
C ASP A 3 -4.28 1.77 33.89
N PHE A 4 -5.44 1.86 33.23
CA PHE A 4 -5.68 2.77 32.11
C PHE A 4 -6.77 3.76 32.50
N TYR A 5 -6.38 5.02 32.74
CA TYR A 5 -7.28 6.05 33.25
C TYR A 5 -8.19 6.62 32.14
N SER A 6 -9.49 6.74 32.45
CA SER A 6 -10.42 7.45 31.57
C SER A 6 -10.09 8.94 31.55
N LYS A 7 -9.92 9.50 30.37
CA LYS A 7 -9.65 10.93 30.11
C LYS A 7 -10.74 11.53 29.22
N PRO A 8 -10.99 12.84 29.31
CA PRO A 8 -11.92 13.53 28.39
C PRO A 8 -11.45 13.50 26.92
N ARG A 9 -10.14 13.35 26.70
CA ARG A 9 -9.51 13.26 25.39
C ARG A 9 -8.22 12.46 25.50
N TYR A 10 -8.02 11.56 24.57
CA TYR A 10 -6.82 10.75 24.40
C TYR A 10 -5.94 11.30 23.30
N ASP A 11 -4.63 11.02 23.39
CA ASP A 11 -3.62 11.37 22.40
C ASP A 11 -2.86 10.13 21.91
N PHE A 12 -1.81 10.33 21.12
CA PHE A 12 -1.03 9.24 20.52
C PHE A 12 -0.32 8.39 21.58
N GLU A 13 0.21 9.00 22.63
CA GLU A 13 0.87 8.24 23.72
C GLU A 13 -0.14 7.38 24.49
N ASP A 14 -1.36 7.86 24.68
CA ASP A 14 -2.44 7.06 25.27
C ASP A 14 -2.79 5.84 24.40
N LEU A 15 -2.79 6.00 23.06
CA LEU A 15 -2.98 4.87 22.15
C LEU A 15 -1.85 3.84 22.27
N CYS A 16 -0.60 4.30 22.31
CA CYS A 16 0.56 3.44 22.54
C CYS A 16 0.46 2.69 23.86
N GLN A 17 0.06 3.38 24.94
CA GLN A 17 -0.15 2.79 26.25
C GLN A 17 -1.30 1.78 26.23
N LEU A 18 -2.40 2.07 25.56
CA LEU A 18 -3.53 1.16 25.40
C LEU A 18 -3.09 -0.16 24.75
N VAL A 19 -2.35 -0.11 23.67
CA VAL A 19 -1.86 -1.31 22.97
C VAL A 19 -0.92 -2.11 23.86
N ARG A 20 -0.02 -1.47 24.61
CA ARG A 20 0.85 -2.16 25.59
C ARG A 20 0.01 -2.91 26.64
N VAL A 21 -1.04 -2.26 27.15
CA VAL A 21 -1.94 -2.85 28.13
C VAL A 21 -2.73 -4.02 27.54
N LEU A 22 -3.27 -3.88 26.35
CA LEU A 22 -4.02 -4.95 25.67
C LEU A 22 -3.14 -6.18 25.41
N ARG A 23 -1.89 -5.97 25.04
CA ARG A 23 -0.91 -7.04 24.74
C ARG A 23 -0.19 -7.61 25.94
N ALA A 24 -0.31 -7.01 27.13
CA ALA A 24 0.30 -7.53 28.34
C ALA A 24 -0.18 -8.96 28.68
N PRO A 25 0.60 -9.79 29.38
CA PRO A 25 0.20 -11.17 29.73
C PRO A 25 -1.12 -11.26 30.52
N ASP A 26 -1.45 -10.23 31.28
CA ASP A 26 -2.70 -10.07 32.02
C ASP A 26 -3.71 -9.13 31.31
N GLY A 27 -3.43 -8.76 30.06
CA GLY A 27 -4.26 -7.91 29.24
C GLY A 27 -5.40 -8.65 28.52
N CYS A 28 -5.68 -8.29 27.29
CA CYS A 28 -6.72 -8.93 26.49
C CYS A 28 -6.23 -10.29 25.96
N PRO A 29 -6.94 -11.41 26.24
CA PRO A 29 -6.55 -12.74 25.76
C PRO A 29 -6.49 -12.85 24.23
N TRP A 30 -7.26 -12.02 23.51
CA TRP A 30 -7.24 -11.98 22.06
C TRP A 30 -6.04 -11.18 21.54
N ASP A 31 -5.82 -9.97 22.07
CA ASP A 31 -4.75 -9.07 21.60
C ASP A 31 -3.34 -9.59 21.93
N SER A 32 -3.18 -10.25 23.08
CA SER A 32 -1.89 -10.74 23.55
C SER A 32 -1.29 -11.84 22.69
N VAL A 33 -2.11 -12.57 21.93
CA VAL A 33 -1.68 -13.71 21.08
C VAL A 33 -1.59 -13.36 19.59
N GLN A 34 -1.94 -12.13 19.20
CA GLN A 34 -1.89 -11.74 17.78
C GLN A 34 -0.47 -11.68 17.25
N THR A 35 -0.31 -12.08 16.00
CA THR A 35 0.92 -11.99 15.21
C THR A 35 0.74 -11.07 14.02
N HIS A 36 1.82 -10.72 13.34
CA HIS A 36 1.74 -9.93 12.10
C HIS A 36 0.82 -10.57 11.05
N GLU A 37 0.89 -11.90 10.93
CA GLU A 37 0.10 -12.67 9.95
C GLU A 37 -1.38 -12.66 10.31
N SER A 38 -1.73 -12.79 11.60
CA SER A 38 -3.11 -12.89 12.04
C SER A 38 -3.90 -11.59 11.85
N ILE A 39 -3.25 -10.43 12.03
CA ILE A 39 -3.89 -9.10 11.91
C ILE A 39 -3.61 -8.42 10.56
N ARG A 40 -2.78 -9.04 9.68
CA ARG A 40 -2.44 -8.48 8.37
C ARG A 40 -3.67 -8.17 7.52
N ARG A 41 -4.66 -9.05 7.57
CA ARG A 41 -5.89 -8.87 6.78
C ARG A 41 -6.67 -7.65 7.27
N ASN A 42 -6.88 -7.54 8.58
CA ASN A 42 -7.57 -6.40 9.16
C ASN A 42 -6.87 -5.08 8.81
N PHE A 43 -5.53 -5.02 8.95
CA PHE A 43 -4.77 -3.84 8.54
C PHE A 43 -5.02 -3.42 7.09
N LEU A 44 -5.18 -4.38 6.15
CA LEU A 44 -5.50 -4.08 4.76
C LEU A 44 -6.96 -3.62 4.60
N GLU A 45 -7.91 -4.19 5.36
CA GLU A 45 -9.31 -3.78 5.37
C GLU A 45 -9.44 -2.32 5.78
N GLU A 46 -8.84 -1.91 6.92
CA GLU A 46 -8.87 -0.51 7.39
C GLU A 46 -8.25 0.47 6.38
N VAL A 47 -7.17 0.07 5.70
CA VAL A 47 -6.58 0.90 4.64
C VAL A 47 -7.54 1.09 3.46
N TYR A 48 -8.29 0.05 3.07
CA TYR A 48 -9.28 0.16 2.00
C TYR A 48 -10.51 0.97 2.42
N GLU A 49 -10.95 0.84 3.67
CA GLU A 49 -12.05 1.64 4.25
C GLU A 49 -11.67 3.13 4.33
N ALA A 50 -10.43 3.42 4.71
CA ALA A 50 -9.89 4.79 4.62
C ALA A 50 -9.89 5.33 3.17
N CYS A 51 -9.55 4.49 2.17
CA CYS A 51 -9.64 4.87 0.77
C CYS A 51 -11.08 5.14 0.34
N GLU A 52 -12.03 4.31 0.76
CA GLU A 52 -13.45 4.50 0.48
C GLU A 52 -13.98 5.80 1.07
N ALA A 53 -13.62 6.12 2.32
CA ALA A 53 -13.96 7.38 2.96
C ALA A 53 -13.40 8.60 2.22
N ILE A 54 -12.19 8.49 1.64
CA ILE A 54 -11.60 9.52 0.77
C ILE A 54 -12.44 9.70 -0.50
N ASP A 55 -12.82 8.62 -1.16
CA ASP A 55 -13.60 8.66 -2.41
C ASP A 55 -15.00 9.23 -2.18
N GLN A 56 -15.61 8.92 -1.03
CA GLN A 56 -16.90 9.46 -0.60
C GLN A 56 -16.80 10.91 -0.10
N LYS A 57 -15.59 11.44 0.13
CA LYS A 57 -15.32 12.76 0.72
C LYS A 57 -15.96 12.92 2.10
N ASP A 58 -16.00 11.83 2.87
CA ASP A 58 -16.55 11.83 4.22
C ASP A 58 -15.42 12.01 5.27
N PRO A 59 -15.24 13.22 5.82
CA PRO A 59 -14.18 13.49 6.78
C PRO A 59 -14.42 12.84 8.17
N VAL A 60 -15.65 12.47 8.48
CA VAL A 60 -15.99 11.81 9.76
C VAL A 60 -15.58 10.36 9.69
N HIS A 61 -15.98 9.66 8.64
CA HIS A 61 -15.59 8.29 8.35
C HIS A 61 -14.06 8.18 8.17
N LEU A 62 -13.45 9.07 7.36
CA LEU A 62 -12.00 9.10 7.18
C LEU A 62 -11.23 9.23 8.50
N ARG A 63 -11.73 10.02 9.47
CA ARG A 63 -11.09 10.14 10.78
C ARG A 63 -11.16 8.84 11.57
N GLU A 64 -12.27 8.10 11.47
CA GLU A 64 -12.45 6.80 12.10
C GLU A 64 -11.44 5.80 11.53
N GLU A 65 -11.44 5.60 10.21
CA GLU A 65 -10.58 4.65 9.53
C GLU A 65 -9.08 4.96 9.66
N LEU A 66 -8.70 6.25 9.66
CA LEU A 66 -7.32 6.63 9.98
C LEU A 66 -6.93 6.30 11.41
N GLY A 67 -7.89 6.28 12.35
CA GLY A 67 -7.69 5.81 13.72
C GLY A 67 -7.38 4.32 13.75
N ASP A 68 -8.12 3.50 12.99
CA ASP A 68 -7.94 2.06 12.94
C ASP A 68 -6.65 1.67 12.20
N VAL A 69 -6.31 2.35 11.10
CA VAL A 69 -4.99 2.23 10.46
C VAL A 69 -3.85 2.56 11.46
N LEU A 70 -3.99 3.64 12.23
CA LEU A 70 -3.00 4.04 13.23
C LEU A 70 -2.89 3.02 14.36
N LEU A 71 -4.02 2.47 14.83
CA LEU A 71 -4.05 1.37 15.79
C LEU A 71 -3.24 0.18 15.29
N HIS A 72 -3.44 -0.24 14.05
CA HIS A 72 -2.67 -1.34 13.46
C HIS A 72 -1.18 -1.04 13.36
N VAL A 73 -0.78 0.20 13.03
CA VAL A 73 0.64 0.59 13.03
C VAL A 73 1.26 0.44 14.42
N VAL A 74 0.58 0.96 15.46
CA VAL A 74 1.04 0.84 16.85
C VAL A 74 1.05 -0.61 17.30
N PHE A 75 0.06 -1.41 16.88
CA PHE A 75 -0.05 -2.82 17.24
C PHE A 75 1.10 -3.64 16.63
N HIS A 76 1.40 -3.46 15.35
CA HIS A 76 2.54 -4.11 14.71
C HIS A 76 3.88 -3.72 15.35
N ALA A 77 4.05 -2.45 15.72
CA ALA A 77 5.23 -2.00 16.46
C ALA A 77 5.28 -2.61 17.88
N GLY A 78 4.12 -2.83 18.51
CA GLY A 78 4.02 -3.51 19.80
C GLY A 78 4.48 -4.97 19.74
N ILE A 79 4.11 -5.71 18.67
CA ILE A 79 4.60 -7.08 18.45
C ILE A 79 6.13 -7.12 18.38
N GLU A 80 6.72 -6.20 17.64
CA GLU A 80 8.18 -6.11 17.48
C GLU A 80 8.90 -5.64 18.74
N ALA A 81 8.27 -4.75 19.52
CA ALA A 81 8.78 -4.33 20.82
C ALA A 81 8.80 -5.48 21.83
N ASP A 82 7.77 -6.32 21.84
CA ASP A 82 7.72 -7.54 22.67
C ASP A 82 8.83 -8.54 22.29
N ALA A 83 9.18 -8.59 21.00
CA ALA A 83 10.29 -9.42 20.47
C ALA A 83 11.68 -8.77 20.68
N GLY A 84 11.76 -7.50 21.12
CA GLY A 84 12.99 -6.76 21.34
C GLY A 84 13.68 -6.28 20.06
N ASN A 85 12.94 -6.18 18.94
CA ASN A 85 13.49 -5.78 17.63
C ASN A 85 13.47 -4.25 17.46
N PHE A 86 12.31 -3.62 17.58
CA PHE A 86 12.13 -2.16 17.49
C PHE A 86 10.83 -1.69 18.17
N THR A 87 10.72 -0.39 18.37
CA THR A 87 9.58 0.28 19.01
C THR A 87 8.84 1.19 18.02
N ILE A 88 7.70 1.74 18.43
CA ILE A 88 7.00 2.76 17.63
C ILE A 88 7.85 4.03 17.44
N ASP A 89 8.72 4.38 18.41
CA ASP A 89 9.61 5.51 18.29
C ASP A 89 10.66 5.29 17.19
N ASP A 90 11.15 4.05 17.01
CA ASP A 90 12.06 3.69 15.92
C ASP A 90 11.36 3.78 14.55
N VAL A 91 10.09 3.44 14.47
CA VAL A 91 9.26 3.61 13.26
C VAL A 91 9.14 5.10 12.91
N CYS A 92 8.84 5.94 13.91
CA CYS A 92 8.75 7.39 13.75
C CYS A 92 10.10 8.00 13.34
N ASP A 93 11.18 7.65 14.04
CA ASP A 93 12.53 8.13 13.75
C ASP A 93 12.94 7.78 12.32
N THR A 94 12.69 6.51 11.91
CA THR A 94 13.02 6.02 10.56
C THR A 94 12.28 6.80 9.47
N VAL A 95 10.97 7.03 9.62
CA VAL A 95 10.21 7.77 8.61
C VAL A 95 10.58 9.24 8.57
N VAL A 96 10.82 9.87 9.73
CA VAL A 96 11.24 11.28 9.81
C VAL A 96 12.60 11.47 9.13
N LYS A 97 13.60 10.69 9.49
CA LYS A 97 14.93 10.74 8.85
C LYS A 97 14.86 10.55 7.34
N LYS A 98 14.07 9.58 6.90
CA LYS A 98 13.80 9.33 5.49
C LYS A 98 13.14 10.52 4.79
N MET A 99 12.17 11.19 5.42
CA MET A 99 11.53 12.37 4.84
C MET A 99 12.47 13.59 4.80
N ILE A 100 13.31 13.78 5.81
CA ILE A 100 14.33 14.82 5.83
C ILE A 100 15.34 14.58 4.69
N SER A 101 15.88 13.37 4.55
CA SER A 101 16.86 13.04 3.51
C SER A 101 16.31 13.23 2.08
N ARG A 102 15.01 12.99 1.90
CA ARG A 102 14.33 13.12 0.61
C ARG A 102 13.89 14.53 0.24
N HIS A 103 14.04 15.48 1.16
CA HIS A 103 13.72 16.89 0.92
C HIS A 103 14.95 17.78 1.15
N PRO A 104 16.07 17.54 0.44
CA PRO A 104 17.32 18.27 0.68
C PRO A 104 17.18 19.78 0.46
N ALA A 105 16.30 20.21 -0.41
CA ALA A 105 16.02 21.63 -0.64
C ALA A 105 15.42 22.35 0.58
N LEU A 106 14.72 21.62 1.46
CA LEU A 106 14.11 22.17 2.67
C LEU A 106 15.02 22.03 3.90
N PHE A 107 15.77 20.94 3.98
CA PHE A 107 16.51 20.55 5.19
C PHE A 107 18.04 20.64 5.04
N GLY A 108 18.55 21.26 3.97
CA GLY A 108 19.97 21.59 3.84
C GLY A 108 20.88 20.44 3.41
N GLY A 109 20.39 19.55 2.55
CA GLY A 109 21.20 18.48 1.94
C GLY A 109 21.71 18.79 0.54
N GLU A 110 22.28 17.79 -0.15
CA GLU A 110 22.76 17.85 -1.53
C GLU A 110 21.61 18.19 -2.47
N GLN A 111 21.73 19.32 -3.19
CA GLN A 111 20.69 19.80 -4.10
C GLN A 111 20.82 19.17 -5.50
N GLY A 112 19.69 19.07 -6.20
CA GLY A 112 19.68 18.63 -7.60
C GLY A 112 19.52 17.12 -7.80
N LEU A 113 19.39 16.34 -6.74
CA LEU A 113 19.08 14.92 -6.84
C LEU A 113 17.60 14.71 -7.10
N ASP A 114 17.30 13.83 -8.05
CA ASP A 114 15.93 13.33 -8.28
C ASP A 114 15.48 12.42 -7.12
N TRP A 115 14.20 12.49 -6.76
CA TRP A 115 13.58 11.69 -5.70
C TRP A 115 13.86 10.19 -5.81
N ASP A 116 13.86 9.64 -7.03
CA ASP A 116 14.14 8.22 -7.24
C ASP A 116 15.63 7.90 -7.10
N GLU A 117 16.52 8.85 -7.41
CA GLU A 117 17.96 8.70 -7.16
C GLU A 117 18.24 8.62 -5.67
N ILE A 118 17.61 9.48 -4.86
CA ILE A 118 17.73 9.42 -3.40
C ILE A 118 17.26 8.07 -2.88
N LYS A 119 16.10 7.59 -3.36
CA LYS A 119 15.56 6.27 -2.98
C LYS A 119 16.46 5.10 -3.37
N ARG A 120 17.13 5.17 -4.53
CA ARG A 120 18.09 4.15 -4.96
C ARG A 120 19.27 4.08 -4.02
N ARG A 121 19.84 5.25 -3.67
CA ARG A 121 20.96 5.36 -2.74
C ARG A 121 20.60 4.84 -1.35
N GLU A 122 19.44 5.22 -0.81
CA GLU A 122 18.93 4.72 0.48
C GLU A 122 18.80 3.20 0.53
N LYS A 123 18.40 2.58 -0.58
CA LYS A 123 18.21 1.12 -0.67
C LYS A 123 19.48 0.37 -1.08
N GLY A 124 20.57 1.07 -1.38
CA GLY A 124 21.80 0.48 -1.90
C GLY A 124 21.61 -0.23 -3.23
N GLN A 125 20.61 0.17 -4.03
CA GLN A 125 20.30 -0.46 -5.30
C GLN A 125 21.30 -0.02 -6.36
N THR A 126 21.98 -1.00 -6.97
CA THR A 126 23.07 -0.76 -7.93
C THR A 126 22.68 -1.17 -9.37
N SER A 127 21.61 -1.91 -9.52
CA SER A 127 21.15 -2.39 -10.84
C SER A 127 19.65 -2.19 -11.07
N PRO A 128 19.25 -2.04 -12.35
CA PRO A 128 17.83 -2.00 -12.71
C PRO A 128 17.05 -3.26 -12.27
N ALA A 129 17.68 -4.42 -12.27
CA ALA A 129 17.05 -5.67 -11.83
C ALA A 129 16.69 -5.61 -10.33
N GLU A 130 17.59 -5.10 -9.48
CA GLU A 130 17.31 -4.89 -8.06
C GLU A 130 16.19 -3.87 -7.83
N GLU A 131 16.12 -2.84 -8.67
CA GLU A 131 15.02 -1.88 -8.61
C GLU A 131 13.66 -2.51 -8.93
N LEU A 132 13.59 -3.37 -9.94
CA LEU A 132 12.38 -4.10 -10.29
C LEU A 132 11.99 -5.11 -9.21
N ASP A 133 12.96 -5.87 -8.70
CA ASP A 133 12.70 -6.87 -7.65
C ASP A 133 12.27 -6.23 -6.32
N SER A 134 12.62 -4.95 -6.07
CA SER A 134 12.20 -4.19 -4.91
C SER A 134 10.72 -3.77 -4.91
N VAL A 135 9.99 -3.98 -6.01
CA VAL A 135 8.55 -3.70 -6.07
C VAL A 135 7.79 -4.75 -5.27
N ALA A 136 7.08 -4.31 -4.24
CA ALA A 136 6.37 -5.19 -3.33
C ALA A 136 5.44 -6.16 -4.09
N ARG A 137 5.59 -7.47 -3.82
CA ARG A 137 4.83 -8.53 -4.49
C ARG A 137 3.38 -8.60 -4.03
N SER A 138 3.09 -8.02 -2.86
CA SER A 138 1.75 -7.96 -2.25
C SER A 138 0.89 -6.79 -2.72
N LEU A 139 1.40 -5.91 -3.58
CA LEU A 139 0.59 -4.85 -4.17
C LEU A 139 -0.55 -5.41 -5.03
N PRO A 140 -1.69 -4.70 -5.16
CA PRO A 140 -2.68 -4.96 -6.19
C PRO A 140 -2.02 -5.14 -7.55
N ALA A 141 -2.49 -6.11 -8.35
CA ALA A 141 -1.74 -6.60 -9.50
C ALA A 141 -1.53 -5.52 -10.57
N LEU A 142 -2.54 -4.65 -10.79
CA LEU A 142 -2.44 -3.59 -11.79
C LEU A 142 -1.47 -2.50 -11.33
N TRP A 143 -1.50 -2.09 -10.05
CA TRP A 143 -0.50 -1.16 -9.50
C TRP A 143 0.91 -1.74 -9.52
N ARG A 144 1.05 -3.06 -9.26
CA ARG A 144 2.35 -3.71 -9.35
C ARG A 144 2.88 -3.68 -10.78
N ALA A 145 2.03 -4.02 -11.76
CA ALA A 145 2.37 -3.96 -13.18
C ALA A 145 2.77 -2.53 -13.61
N GLU A 146 1.98 -1.54 -13.20
CA GLU A 146 2.27 -0.13 -13.46
C GLU A 146 3.65 0.30 -12.90
N LYS A 147 3.95 -0.05 -11.64
CA LYS A 147 5.23 0.29 -11.02
C LYS A 147 6.42 -0.39 -11.71
N LEU A 148 6.26 -1.66 -12.13
CA LEU A 148 7.28 -2.39 -12.87
C LEU A 148 7.56 -1.72 -14.21
N GLN A 149 6.52 -1.36 -14.97
CA GLN A 149 6.63 -0.68 -16.25
C GLN A 149 7.31 0.69 -16.10
N LYS A 150 6.86 1.53 -15.16
CA LYS A 150 7.47 2.85 -14.87
C LYS A 150 8.96 2.73 -14.55
N LYS A 151 9.34 1.74 -13.74
CA LYS A 151 10.75 1.52 -13.38
C LYS A 151 11.58 1.02 -14.56
N ALA A 152 11.03 0.09 -15.36
CA ALA A 152 11.72 -0.43 -16.54
C ALA A 152 11.98 0.68 -17.58
N GLU A 153 10.99 1.53 -17.85
CA GLU A 153 11.13 2.68 -18.75
C GLU A 153 12.18 3.68 -18.23
N LYS A 154 12.09 4.06 -16.94
CA LYS A 154 13.04 5.00 -16.32
C LYS A 154 14.47 4.47 -16.35
N ALA A 155 14.65 3.18 -16.13
CA ALA A 155 15.93 2.50 -16.18
C ALA A 155 16.41 2.22 -17.62
N GLN A 156 15.64 2.60 -18.63
CA GLN A 156 15.91 2.36 -20.05
C GLN A 156 16.24 0.89 -20.35
N ILE A 157 15.54 -0.02 -19.66
CA ILE A 157 15.70 -1.45 -19.90
C ILE A 157 15.15 -1.75 -21.32
N PRO A 158 15.92 -2.40 -22.18
CA PRO A 158 15.50 -2.68 -23.56
C PRO A 158 14.49 -3.84 -23.60
N VAL A 159 13.31 -3.64 -23.01
CA VAL A 159 12.18 -4.59 -23.05
C VAL A 159 11.03 -4.00 -23.85
N GLU A 160 10.47 -4.79 -24.73
CA GLU A 160 9.24 -4.45 -25.44
C GLU A 160 8.05 -4.75 -24.54
N PHE A 161 7.17 -3.77 -24.39
CA PHE A 161 5.89 -4.00 -23.71
C PHE A 161 4.88 -4.57 -24.72
N PRO A 162 4.08 -5.57 -24.32
CA PRO A 162 3.10 -6.16 -25.22
C PRO A 162 2.01 -5.15 -25.59
N GLU A 163 1.57 -5.18 -26.83
CA GLU A 163 0.39 -4.42 -27.26
C GLU A 163 -0.90 -5.20 -26.98
N VAL A 164 -1.98 -4.45 -26.66
CA VAL A 164 -3.31 -5.03 -26.37
C VAL A 164 -3.81 -5.86 -27.53
N SER A 165 -3.72 -5.32 -28.76
CA SER A 165 -4.16 -6.01 -29.97
C SER A 165 -3.42 -7.32 -30.22
N ALA A 166 -2.12 -7.33 -30.02
CA ALA A 166 -1.29 -8.53 -30.15
C ALA A 166 -1.66 -9.59 -29.10
N ALA A 167 -1.85 -9.18 -27.84
CA ALA A 167 -2.23 -10.09 -26.76
C ALA A 167 -3.64 -10.69 -26.96
N VAL A 168 -4.60 -9.91 -27.48
CA VAL A 168 -5.94 -10.42 -27.84
C VAL A 168 -5.84 -11.48 -28.95
N ASN A 169 -5.06 -11.22 -30.02
CA ASN A 169 -4.88 -12.18 -31.10
C ASN A 169 -4.19 -13.48 -30.65
N GLU A 170 -3.31 -13.42 -29.65
CA GLU A 170 -2.69 -14.61 -29.07
C GLU A 170 -3.69 -15.42 -28.22
N LEU A 171 -4.65 -14.76 -27.57
CA LEU A 171 -5.63 -15.41 -26.68
C LEU A 171 -6.47 -16.46 -27.42
N GLU A 172 -6.73 -16.28 -28.69
CA GLU A 172 -7.48 -17.23 -29.51
C GLU A 172 -6.65 -18.46 -29.92
N LYS A 173 -5.33 -18.31 -30.02
CA LYS A 173 -4.42 -19.30 -30.63
C LYS A 173 -3.73 -20.21 -29.63
N GLN A 174 -3.55 -19.77 -28.37
CA GLN A 174 -2.78 -20.49 -27.36
C GLN A 174 -3.67 -21.41 -26.51
N PRO A 175 -3.27 -22.66 -26.25
CA PRO A 175 -3.99 -23.58 -25.36
C PRO A 175 -3.92 -23.16 -23.89
N ASP A 176 -2.77 -22.66 -23.42
CA ASP A 176 -2.64 -22.10 -22.07
C ASP A 176 -3.03 -20.61 -22.10
N LYS A 177 -4.19 -20.34 -21.53
CA LYS A 177 -4.75 -18.98 -21.45
C LYS A 177 -4.12 -18.14 -20.35
N THR A 178 -3.51 -18.75 -19.33
CA THR A 178 -3.04 -18.04 -18.12
C THR A 178 -1.99 -17.00 -18.45
N GLN A 179 -0.96 -17.38 -19.19
CA GLN A 179 0.11 -16.43 -19.57
C GLN A 179 -0.40 -15.35 -20.51
N VAL A 180 -1.26 -15.71 -21.45
CA VAL A 180 -1.79 -14.75 -22.44
C VAL A 180 -2.72 -13.73 -21.80
N VAL A 181 -3.57 -14.16 -20.86
CA VAL A 181 -4.41 -13.24 -20.07
C VAL A 181 -3.53 -12.32 -19.21
N GLY A 182 -2.49 -12.86 -18.56
CA GLY A 182 -1.53 -12.01 -17.84
C GLY A 182 -0.86 -10.97 -18.73
N LYS A 183 -0.44 -11.37 -19.94
CA LYS A 183 0.13 -10.47 -20.95
C LYS A 183 -0.86 -9.40 -21.41
N LEU A 184 -2.13 -9.77 -21.62
CA LEU A 184 -3.19 -8.84 -21.98
C LEU A 184 -3.44 -7.80 -20.88
N LEU A 185 -3.56 -8.23 -19.62
CA LEU A 185 -3.72 -7.33 -18.48
C LEU A 185 -2.53 -6.39 -18.34
N PHE A 186 -1.31 -6.91 -18.50
CA PHE A 186 -0.09 -6.09 -18.47
C PHE A 186 -0.06 -5.05 -19.59
N ALA A 187 -0.50 -5.42 -20.81
CA ALA A 187 -0.65 -4.50 -21.94
C ALA A 187 -1.73 -3.44 -21.69
N ALA A 188 -2.86 -3.82 -21.08
CA ALA A 188 -3.91 -2.88 -20.71
C ALA A 188 -3.42 -1.84 -19.69
N VAL A 189 -2.61 -2.25 -18.71
CA VAL A 189 -1.96 -1.32 -17.77
C VAL A 189 -1.05 -0.34 -18.51
N GLN A 190 -0.29 -0.79 -19.49
CA GLN A 190 0.56 0.09 -20.32
C GLN A 190 -0.29 1.12 -21.09
N ALA A 191 -1.38 0.71 -21.69
CA ALA A 191 -2.29 1.60 -22.40
C ALA A 191 -2.95 2.63 -21.48
N ALA A 192 -3.36 2.23 -20.28
CA ALA A 192 -3.90 3.14 -19.27
C ALA A 192 -2.86 4.20 -18.87
N ARG A 193 -1.63 3.78 -18.57
CA ARG A 193 -0.52 4.68 -18.24
C ARG A 193 -0.24 5.72 -19.33
N GLN A 194 -0.18 5.28 -20.60
CA GLN A 194 0.04 6.17 -21.74
C GLN A 194 -1.08 7.20 -21.89
N SER A 195 -2.28 6.86 -21.41
CA SER A 195 -3.43 7.77 -21.37
C SER A 195 -3.51 8.63 -20.09
N GLY A 196 -2.54 8.50 -19.19
CA GLY A 196 -2.55 9.22 -17.90
C GLY A 196 -3.61 8.74 -16.91
N VAL A 197 -4.08 7.48 -17.05
CA VAL A 197 -5.13 6.88 -16.23
C VAL A 197 -4.52 5.87 -15.26
N ASP A 198 -4.93 5.93 -13.98
CA ASP A 198 -4.62 4.89 -13.00
C ASP A 198 -5.41 3.61 -13.33
N PRO A 199 -4.76 2.48 -13.62
CA PRO A 199 -5.44 1.28 -14.09
C PRO A 199 -6.27 0.57 -13.00
N GLU A 200 -5.85 0.63 -11.74
CA GLU A 200 -6.58 0.04 -10.60
C GLU A 200 -7.86 0.81 -10.34
N MET A 201 -7.74 2.15 -10.22
CA MET A 201 -8.88 3.03 -9.99
C MET A 201 -9.86 3.04 -11.16
N ALA A 202 -9.37 2.94 -12.38
CA ALA A 202 -10.24 2.86 -13.57
C ALA A 202 -11.07 1.56 -13.55
N LEU A 203 -10.46 0.42 -13.21
CA LEU A 203 -11.18 -0.84 -13.11
C LEU A 203 -12.18 -0.82 -11.94
N HIS A 204 -11.77 -0.30 -10.78
CA HIS A 204 -12.66 -0.12 -9.63
C HIS A 204 -13.89 0.72 -10.01
N GLY A 205 -13.70 1.90 -10.60
CA GLY A 205 -14.80 2.76 -11.03
C GLY A 205 -15.72 2.11 -12.07
N TYR A 206 -15.18 1.24 -12.93
CA TYR A 206 -16.00 0.48 -13.89
C TYR A 206 -16.83 -0.61 -13.18
N CYS A 207 -16.29 -1.28 -12.15
CA CYS A 207 -17.05 -2.22 -11.33
C CYS A 207 -18.26 -1.54 -10.68
N GLU A 208 -18.10 -0.33 -10.14
CA GLU A 208 -19.21 0.45 -9.58
C GLU A 208 -20.25 0.83 -10.64
N THR A 209 -19.79 1.12 -11.86
CA THR A 209 -20.68 1.40 -12.99
C THR A 209 -21.49 0.16 -13.36
N PHE A 210 -20.84 -1.01 -13.40
CA PHE A 210 -21.50 -2.29 -13.68
C PHE A 210 -22.55 -2.63 -12.62
N ILE A 211 -22.23 -2.46 -11.33
CA ILE A 211 -23.19 -2.68 -10.22
C ILE A 211 -24.43 -1.80 -10.40
N ARG A 212 -24.23 -0.52 -10.73
CA ARG A 212 -25.34 0.40 -11.01
C ARG A 212 -26.21 -0.06 -12.18
N GLN A 213 -25.62 -0.52 -13.28
CA GLN A 213 -26.36 -1.04 -14.43
C GLN A 213 -27.22 -2.23 -14.08
N VAL A 214 -26.69 -3.19 -13.29
CA VAL A 214 -27.45 -4.36 -12.83
C VAL A 214 -28.62 -3.96 -11.92
N ASN A 215 -28.41 -3.01 -11.01
CA ASN A 215 -29.47 -2.52 -10.11
C ASN A 215 -30.59 -1.78 -10.85
N TYR A 216 -30.31 -1.15 -11.98
CA TYR A 216 -31.33 -0.53 -12.83
C TYR A 216 -32.11 -1.55 -13.65
N ALA A 217 -31.44 -2.56 -14.20
CA ALA A 217 -32.07 -3.61 -15.01
C ALA A 217 -33.01 -4.54 -14.19
N GLY A 218 -32.83 -4.64 -12.88
CA GLY A 218 -33.70 -5.43 -12.00
C GLY A 218 -34.94 -4.70 -11.48
N LYS A 219 -35.20 -3.47 -11.93
CA LYS A 219 -36.36 -2.65 -11.52
C LYS A 219 -37.42 -2.47 -12.61
N GLU A 220 -37.21 -3.08 -13.78
CA GLU A 220 -38.20 -3.26 -14.85
C GLU A 220 -38.83 -4.67 -14.77
#